data_6a1b36440c1592a8b3339a80a72f5e5c
#
_entry.id   6a1b36440c1592a8b3339a80a72f5e5c
#
_cell.length_a   1.000
_cell.length_b   1.000
_cell.length_c   1.000
_cell.angle_alpha   90.00
_cell.angle_beta   90.00
_cell.angle_gamma   90.00
#
_symmetry.space_group_name_H-M   'P 1'
#
loop_
_entity.id
_entity.type
_entity.pdbx_description
1 polymer ?
#
loop_
_entity_poly.entity_id
_entity_poly.type
_entity_poly.pdbx_seq_one_letter_code
_entity_poly.pdbx_strand_id
1 'polypeptide(L)'
;MSNNVLQDLLDKRGVLLADGATGTNLFAMGLETGDAPELWNVDHPDRIAANYQSFVDAGSDIILTNTFGGTHYRMKLHNAQDRVHELNVAGVKIGKEVAANAGRPVIVAGSIGPTGEIPEPMGSLRHADAVAAFTEQAAALKAGGADVLWVETMSSTQESEAAIEGANTTGLPVICTYSFDTNGRSMMGVTPSDMVQSCAHEDHTAYACGSNCGVGASELVMAIRNMRNAPGGEKAILVAKANCGIPEHLNGAIHYNGTPEIMAQYATMAMDAGANIIGGCCGTSPEHVAAMRTALDNHTKGDAPTVEQIESILGEVSKGGKAQFGGDLSVAGGAAEGASTNRRSRRR
;
A
#
# COMPACT_ATOMS: atom_id res chain seq x y z
N MET A 1 4.09 -10.10 27.67
CA MET A 1 3.08 -10.01 26.62
C MET A 1 3.45 -8.80 25.78
N SER A 2 3.83 -8.96 24.55
CA SER A 2 4.08 -7.82 23.66
C SER A 2 2.75 -7.10 23.46
N ASN A 3 2.63 -5.84 23.86
CA ASN A 3 1.46 -5.01 23.55
C ASN A 3 1.45 -4.82 22.01
N ASN A 4 0.69 -5.64 21.31
CA ASN A 4 0.47 -5.47 19.88
C ASN A 4 -0.70 -4.48 19.68
N VAL A 5 -0.36 -3.20 19.64
CA VAL A 5 -1.33 -2.09 19.49
C VAL A 5 -2.25 -2.28 18.30
N LEU A 6 -1.74 -2.90 17.22
CA LEU A 6 -2.52 -3.20 16.02
C LEU A 6 -3.61 -4.24 16.30
N GLN A 7 -3.27 -5.33 17.00
CA GLN A 7 -4.24 -6.36 17.38
C GLN A 7 -5.30 -5.81 18.35
N ASP A 8 -4.85 -5.08 19.37
CA ASP A 8 -5.74 -4.50 20.38
C ASP A 8 -6.78 -3.58 19.72
N LEU A 9 -6.37 -2.81 18.70
CA LEU A 9 -7.27 -1.92 18.00
C LEU A 9 -8.18 -2.66 17.01
N LEU A 10 -7.67 -3.69 16.33
CA LEU A 10 -8.48 -4.59 15.50
C LEU A 10 -9.56 -5.32 16.29
N ASP A 11 -9.20 -5.87 17.45
CA ASP A 11 -10.15 -6.57 18.32
C ASP A 11 -11.27 -5.64 18.82
N LYS A 12 -10.94 -4.38 19.04
CA LYS A 12 -11.90 -3.37 19.49
C LYS A 12 -12.83 -2.87 18.39
N ARG A 13 -12.33 -2.71 17.16
CA ARG A 13 -13.07 -2.07 16.06
C ARG A 13 -13.59 -3.04 15.00
N GLY A 14 -13.00 -4.24 14.89
CA GLY A 14 -13.30 -5.23 13.86
C GLY A 14 -12.65 -4.91 12.49
N VAL A 15 -12.64 -3.63 12.10
CA VAL A 15 -11.97 -3.13 10.90
C VAL A 15 -11.26 -1.82 11.21
N LEU A 16 -10.06 -1.61 10.62
CA LEU A 16 -9.30 -0.38 10.77
C LEU A 16 -9.28 0.39 9.46
N LEU A 17 -9.32 1.72 9.57
CA LEU A 17 -9.16 2.62 8.44
C LEU A 17 -7.72 3.17 8.44
N ALA A 18 -6.96 2.86 7.38
CA ALA A 18 -5.69 3.51 7.09
C ALA A 18 -5.92 4.82 6.32
N ASP A 19 -4.88 5.61 6.22
CA ASP A 19 -4.88 6.88 5.52
C ASP A 19 -5.04 6.77 3.99
N GLY A 20 -4.87 7.91 3.32
CA GLY A 20 -4.86 8.05 1.87
C GLY A 20 -3.45 8.21 1.30
N ALA A 21 -3.35 9.07 0.29
CA ALA A 21 -2.12 9.30 -0.43
C ALA A 21 -1.18 10.29 0.29
N THR A 22 0.10 9.93 0.42
CA THR A 22 1.12 10.90 0.85
C THR A 22 1.60 11.72 -0.35
N GLY A 23 2.19 11.09 -1.36
CA GLY A 23 2.84 11.79 -2.47
C GLY A 23 1.93 12.76 -3.24
N THR A 24 0.74 12.31 -3.68
CA THR A 24 -0.18 13.17 -4.44
C THR A 24 -0.67 14.37 -3.63
N ASN A 25 -0.83 14.24 -2.32
CA ASN A 25 -1.22 15.36 -1.46
C ASN A 25 -0.04 16.31 -1.23
N LEU A 26 1.18 15.84 -1.10
CA LEU A 26 2.37 16.69 -1.00
C LEU A 26 2.62 17.49 -2.27
N PHE A 27 2.33 16.94 -3.46
CA PHE A 27 2.35 17.72 -4.71
C PHE A 27 1.35 18.90 -4.67
N ALA A 28 0.15 18.68 -4.13
CA ALA A 28 -0.82 19.76 -3.94
C ALA A 28 -0.35 20.82 -2.91
N MET A 29 0.55 20.42 -2.00
CA MET A 29 1.18 21.30 -1.01
C MET A 29 2.46 21.95 -1.50
N GLY A 30 2.88 21.70 -2.77
CA GLY A 30 4.00 22.35 -3.43
C GLY A 30 5.29 21.52 -3.50
N LEU A 31 5.22 20.19 -3.31
CA LEU A 31 6.34 19.31 -3.66
C LEU A 31 6.51 19.32 -5.18
N GLU A 32 7.72 19.48 -5.67
CA GLU A 32 8.00 19.48 -7.11
C GLU A 32 8.30 18.06 -7.63
N THR A 33 8.01 17.86 -8.92
CA THR A 33 8.33 16.58 -9.58
C THR A 33 9.84 16.36 -9.62
N GLY A 34 10.29 15.24 -9.08
CA GLY A 34 11.71 14.90 -9.00
C GLY A 34 12.32 15.13 -7.62
N ASP A 35 11.63 15.82 -6.71
CA ASP A 35 12.07 15.94 -5.32
C ASP A 35 11.82 14.65 -4.54
N ALA A 36 12.67 14.40 -3.55
CA ALA A 36 12.44 13.33 -2.57
C ALA A 36 11.46 13.83 -1.50
N PRO A 37 10.25 13.25 -1.38
CA PRO A 37 9.31 13.64 -0.33
C PRO A 37 9.91 13.55 1.08
N GLU A 38 10.79 12.59 1.30
CA GLU A 38 11.42 12.31 2.60
C GLU A 38 12.26 13.49 3.13
N LEU A 39 12.84 14.31 2.23
CA LEU A 39 13.56 15.52 2.64
C LEU A 39 12.67 16.51 3.37
N TRP A 40 11.38 16.55 3.03
CA TRP A 40 10.42 17.43 3.71
C TRP A 40 10.18 17.08 5.18
N ASN A 41 10.56 15.88 5.62
CA ASN A 41 10.51 15.52 7.04
C ASN A 41 11.40 16.45 7.90
N VAL A 42 12.42 17.04 7.27
CA VAL A 42 13.35 18.01 7.92
C VAL A 42 13.17 19.42 7.38
N ASP A 43 13.01 19.57 6.05
CA ASP A 43 12.97 20.89 5.41
C ASP A 43 11.59 21.57 5.54
N HIS A 44 10.49 20.79 5.61
CA HIS A 44 9.11 21.27 5.73
C HIS A 44 8.27 20.41 6.69
N PRO A 45 8.70 20.22 7.95
CA PRO A 45 8.03 19.33 8.90
C PRO A 45 6.59 19.74 9.20
N ASP A 46 6.29 21.04 9.11
CA ASP A 46 4.95 21.60 9.27
C ASP A 46 3.97 21.12 8.19
N ARG A 47 4.43 20.98 6.93
CA ARG A 47 3.61 20.44 5.84
C ARG A 47 3.36 18.96 6.01
N ILE A 48 4.37 18.19 6.44
CA ILE A 48 4.20 16.77 6.75
C ILE A 48 3.24 16.57 7.91
N ALA A 49 3.38 17.36 8.98
CA ALA A 49 2.45 17.35 10.11
C ALA A 49 1.00 17.67 9.67
N ALA A 50 0.82 18.69 8.83
CA ALA A 50 -0.49 19.06 8.29
C ALA A 50 -1.11 17.94 7.45
N ASN A 51 -0.31 17.24 6.63
CA ASN A 51 -0.77 16.08 5.87
C ASN A 51 -1.24 14.93 6.79
N TYR A 52 -0.46 14.57 7.80
CA TYR A 52 -0.87 13.53 8.76
C TYR A 52 -2.11 13.94 9.54
N GLN A 53 -2.16 15.20 10.02
CA GLN A 53 -3.31 15.73 10.77
C GLN A 53 -4.59 15.64 9.95
N SER A 54 -4.54 15.98 8.66
CA SER A 54 -5.72 15.92 7.78
C SER A 54 -6.34 14.53 7.68
N PHE A 55 -5.51 13.48 7.68
CA PHE A 55 -6.00 12.10 7.69
C PHE A 55 -6.47 11.64 9.06
N VAL A 56 -5.82 12.09 10.14
CA VAL A 56 -6.30 11.85 11.51
C VAL A 56 -7.68 12.48 11.71
N ASP A 57 -7.87 13.71 11.25
CA ASP A 57 -9.16 14.42 11.32
C ASP A 57 -10.24 13.75 10.46
N ALA A 58 -9.85 13.17 9.33
CA ALA A 58 -10.72 12.37 8.47
C ALA A 58 -11.12 11.01 9.08
N GLY A 59 -10.53 10.62 10.21
CA GLY A 59 -10.91 9.40 10.95
C GLY A 59 -10.00 8.20 10.73
N SER A 60 -8.81 8.35 10.17
CA SER A 60 -7.85 7.25 10.01
C SER A 60 -7.41 6.68 11.36
N ASP A 61 -7.43 5.36 11.49
CA ASP A 61 -6.91 4.62 12.65
C ASP A 61 -5.40 4.38 12.52
N ILE A 62 -4.89 4.38 11.28
CA ILE A 62 -3.49 4.16 10.93
C ILE A 62 -3.07 5.28 9.97
N ILE A 63 -1.95 5.92 10.25
CA ILE A 63 -1.27 6.84 9.32
C ILE A 63 0.09 6.28 8.93
N LEU A 64 0.44 6.36 7.66
CA LEU A 64 1.75 5.95 7.13
C LEU A 64 2.70 7.15 7.13
N THR A 65 3.94 6.91 7.52
CA THR A 65 4.96 7.96 7.54
C THR A 65 5.43 8.32 6.12
N ASN A 66 5.91 9.54 5.94
CA ASN A 66 6.52 10.02 4.70
C ASN A 66 7.97 9.49 4.57
N THR A 67 8.10 8.16 4.45
CA THR A 67 9.37 7.43 4.45
C THR A 67 9.42 6.30 3.42
N PHE A 68 8.51 6.33 2.45
CA PHE A 68 8.39 5.30 1.39
C PHE A 68 9.70 5.04 0.66
N GLY A 69 10.39 6.09 0.22
CA GLY A 69 11.70 6.02 -0.43
C GLY A 69 12.88 6.13 0.54
N GLY A 70 12.71 5.78 1.81
CA GLY A 70 13.68 6.02 2.88
C GLY A 70 14.88 5.06 2.94
N THR A 71 15.06 4.13 2.00
CA THR A 71 16.28 3.30 1.91
C THR A 71 17.44 4.08 1.29
N HIS A 72 18.68 3.69 1.57
CA HIS A 72 19.86 4.32 0.96
C HIS A 72 19.85 4.21 -0.58
N TYR A 73 19.28 3.15 -1.17
CA TYR A 73 19.13 3.02 -2.61
C TYR A 73 18.29 4.15 -3.20
N ARG A 74 17.14 4.44 -2.61
CA ARG A 74 16.25 5.50 -3.05
C ARG A 74 16.82 6.89 -2.75
N MET A 75 17.36 7.07 -1.54
CA MET A 75 17.97 8.33 -1.13
C MET A 75 19.19 8.72 -1.97
N LYS A 76 19.93 7.74 -2.49
CA LYS A 76 21.07 7.96 -3.40
C LYS A 76 20.67 8.73 -4.68
N LEU A 77 19.44 8.57 -5.17
CA LEU A 77 18.94 9.29 -6.34
C LEU A 77 18.89 10.81 -6.10
N HIS A 78 18.90 11.23 -4.84
CA HIS A 78 18.84 12.62 -4.39
C HIS A 78 20.07 13.06 -3.60
N ASN A 79 21.18 12.29 -3.67
CA ASN A 79 22.42 12.52 -2.90
C ASN A 79 22.20 12.60 -1.38
N ALA A 80 21.20 11.89 -0.85
CA ALA A 80 20.79 11.88 0.55
C ALA A 80 20.98 10.50 1.23
N GLN A 81 21.74 9.58 0.63
CA GLN A 81 21.96 8.23 1.12
C GLN A 81 22.54 8.16 2.53
N ASP A 82 23.27 9.18 2.96
CA ASP A 82 23.88 9.25 4.30
C ASP A 82 22.90 9.81 5.36
N ARG A 83 21.68 10.17 4.95
CA ARG A 83 20.62 10.75 5.80
C ARG A 83 19.48 9.77 6.09
N VAL A 84 19.63 8.49 5.77
CA VAL A 84 18.59 7.46 5.98
C VAL A 84 18.04 7.49 7.40
N HIS A 85 18.91 7.43 8.39
CA HIS A 85 18.49 7.46 9.80
C HIS A 85 17.76 8.75 10.16
N GLU A 86 18.33 9.91 9.81
CA GLU A 86 17.75 11.24 10.11
C GLU A 86 16.34 11.38 9.57
N LEU A 87 16.16 11.10 8.26
CA LEU A 87 14.92 11.35 7.54
C LEU A 87 13.80 10.40 7.99
N ASN A 88 14.11 9.13 8.20
CA ASN A 88 13.14 8.15 8.70
C ASN A 88 12.71 8.45 10.14
N VAL A 89 13.64 8.76 11.02
CA VAL A 89 13.33 9.16 12.41
C VAL A 89 12.47 10.41 12.45
N ALA A 90 12.79 11.42 11.63
CA ALA A 90 12.02 12.67 11.58
C ALA A 90 10.57 12.43 11.12
N GLY A 91 10.36 11.66 10.04
CA GLY A 91 9.02 11.35 9.53
C GLY A 91 8.14 10.65 10.56
N VAL A 92 8.72 9.69 11.30
CA VAL A 92 7.98 8.99 12.37
C VAL A 92 7.67 9.92 13.54
N LYS A 93 8.63 10.74 14.01
CA LYS A 93 8.42 11.65 15.15
C LYS A 93 7.28 12.61 14.88
N ILE A 94 7.20 13.19 13.67
CA ILE A 94 6.09 14.06 13.27
C ILE A 94 4.76 13.29 13.38
N GLY A 95 4.69 12.06 12.88
CA GLY A 95 3.50 11.22 12.97
C GLY A 95 3.11 10.90 14.41
N LYS A 96 4.08 10.62 15.29
CA LYS A 96 3.84 10.36 16.72
C LYS A 96 3.32 11.58 17.46
N GLU A 97 3.80 12.78 17.14
CA GLU A 97 3.31 14.04 17.71
C GLU A 97 1.85 14.28 17.28
N VAL A 98 1.53 14.09 16.02
CA VAL A 98 0.14 14.19 15.51
C VAL A 98 -0.75 13.17 16.19
N ALA A 99 -0.33 11.89 16.23
CA ALA A 99 -1.10 10.81 16.86
C ALA A 99 -1.35 11.05 18.37
N ALA A 100 -0.38 11.61 19.09
CA ALA A 100 -0.51 11.94 20.51
C ALA A 100 -1.59 13.00 20.78
N ASN A 101 -1.83 13.89 19.82
CA ASN A 101 -2.80 14.98 19.93
C ASN A 101 -4.18 14.61 19.37
N ALA A 102 -4.37 13.42 18.82
CA ALA A 102 -5.61 12.99 18.16
C ALA A 102 -6.81 12.79 19.10
N GLY A 103 -6.60 12.72 20.43
CA GLY A 103 -7.67 12.44 21.41
C GLY A 103 -8.24 11.00 21.35
N ARG A 104 -7.68 10.14 20.50
CA ARG A 104 -8.03 8.72 20.31
C ARG A 104 -6.78 7.94 19.89
N PRO A 105 -6.78 6.61 20.02
CA PRO A 105 -5.67 5.81 19.50
C PRO A 105 -5.51 5.99 17.99
N VAL A 106 -4.29 6.30 17.55
CA VAL A 106 -3.86 6.32 16.15
C VAL A 106 -2.53 5.62 16.07
N ILE A 107 -2.42 4.64 15.17
CA ILE A 107 -1.21 3.86 14.91
C ILE A 107 -0.35 4.62 13.90
N VAL A 108 0.93 4.75 14.18
CA VAL A 108 1.92 5.30 13.25
C VAL A 108 2.68 4.15 12.61
N ALA A 109 2.42 3.93 11.32
CA ALA A 109 3.06 2.89 10.53
C ALA A 109 4.27 3.44 9.77
N GLY A 110 5.45 2.90 10.05
CA GLY A 110 6.66 3.24 9.29
C GLY A 110 6.59 2.68 7.87
N SER A 111 6.40 3.54 6.87
CA SER A 111 6.32 3.15 5.47
C SER A 111 7.68 2.78 4.90
N ILE A 112 7.75 1.62 4.23
CA ILE A 112 8.93 1.06 3.57
C ILE A 112 8.54 0.65 2.15
N GLY A 113 8.99 1.39 1.15
CA GLY A 113 8.78 1.06 -0.26
C GLY A 113 9.92 0.20 -0.84
N PRO A 114 9.79 -0.25 -2.10
CA PRO A 114 10.83 -1.01 -2.78
C PRO A 114 12.10 -0.19 -3.00
N THR A 115 13.24 -0.87 -3.07
CA THR A 115 14.55 -0.25 -3.31
C THR A 115 14.63 0.46 -4.66
N GLY A 116 13.85 -0.01 -5.63
CA GLY A 116 13.94 0.41 -7.04
C GLY A 116 15.00 -0.35 -7.83
N GLU A 117 15.73 -1.24 -7.19
CA GLU A 117 16.69 -2.13 -7.83
C GLU A 117 16.02 -3.46 -8.22
N ILE A 118 16.59 -4.14 -9.18
CA ILE A 118 16.09 -5.45 -9.63
C ILE A 118 16.85 -6.56 -8.91
N PRO A 119 16.16 -7.48 -8.19
CA PRO A 119 16.80 -8.61 -7.53
C PRO A 119 17.49 -9.59 -8.49
N GLU A 120 18.53 -10.24 -8.01
CA GLU A 120 19.15 -11.38 -8.70
C GLU A 120 18.12 -12.51 -8.94
N PRO A 121 18.23 -13.31 -10.03
CA PRO A 121 19.29 -13.26 -11.06
C PRO A 121 19.00 -12.27 -12.20
N MET A 122 17.86 -11.57 -12.20
CA MET A 122 17.48 -10.68 -13.30
C MET A 122 18.21 -9.33 -13.23
N GLY A 123 18.55 -8.86 -12.04
CA GLY A 123 19.31 -7.65 -11.78
C GLY A 123 20.54 -7.91 -10.92
N SER A 124 20.98 -6.89 -10.21
CA SER A 124 22.22 -6.93 -9.40
C SER A 124 21.98 -6.87 -7.88
N LEU A 125 20.74 -6.71 -7.44
CA LEU A 125 20.43 -6.61 -6.02
C LEU A 125 20.48 -8.01 -5.38
N ARG A 126 21.54 -8.26 -4.60
CA ARG A 126 21.66 -9.51 -3.83
C ARG A 126 20.71 -9.48 -2.64
N HIS A 127 20.18 -10.64 -2.27
CA HIS A 127 19.28 -10.76 -1.12
C HIS A 127 19.87 -10.14 0.16
N ALA A 128 21.12 -10.45 0.48
CA ALA A 128 21.78 -9.92 1.67
C ALA A 128 21.92 -8.38 1.67
N ASP A 129 22.14 -7.77 0.50
CA ASP A 129 22.23 -6.32 0.38
C ASP A 129 20.86 -5.66 0.53
N ALA A 130 19.80 -6.29 0.03
CA ALA A 130 18.42 -5.87 0.23
C ALA A 130 18.03 -5.95 1.72
N VAL A 131 18.30 -7.08 2.37
CA VAL A 131 18.05 -7.26 3.82
C VAL A 131 18.78 -6.19 4.63
N ALA A 132 20.03 -5.89 4.31
CA ALA A 132 20.81 -4.87 5.02
C ALA A 132 20.18 -3.47 4.87
N ALA A 133 19.74 -3.09 3.66
CA ALA A 133 19.10 -1.81 3.40
C ALA A 133 17.77 -1.66 4.13
N PHE A 134 16.93 -2.70 4.11
CA PHE A 134 15.66 -2.69 4.83
C PHE A 134 15.85 -2.73 6.35
N THR A 135 16.87 -3.43 6.85
CA THR A 135 17.23 -3.42 8.29
C THR A 135 17.62 -2.02 8.74
N GLU A 136 18.45 -1.30 7.95
CA GLU A 136 18.84 0.08 8.25
C GLU A 136 17.62 1.00 8.37
N GLN A 137 16.73 0.96 7.39
CA GLN A 137 15.51 1.78 7.39
C GLN A 137 14.59 1.39 8.55
N ALA A 138 14.33 0.10 8.75
CA ALA A 138 13.46 -0.40 9.81
C ALA A 138 13.96 0.00 11.21
N ALA A 139 15.28 -0.07 11.45
CA ALA A 139 15.89 0.37 12.69
C ALA A 139 15.67 1.87 12.94
N ALA A 140 15.77 2.71 11.90
CA ALA A 140 15.53 4.14 12.00
C ALA A 140 14.03 4.44 12.28
N LEU A 141 13.11 3.74 11.62
CA LEU A 141 11.67 3.88 11.87
C LEU A 141 11.30 3.49 13.30
N LYS A 142 11.86 2.39 13.82
CA LYS A 142 11.71 2.00 15.22
C LYS A 142 12.29 3.04 16.17
N ALA A 143 13.46 3.58 15.89
CA ALA A 143 14.09 4.63 16.69
C ALA A 143 13.25 5.92 16.74
N GLY A 144 12.51 6.22 15.68
CA GLY A 144 11.52 7.30 15.63
C GLY A 144 10.27 7.04 16.47
N GLY A 145 10.01 5.77 16.84
CA GLY A 145 8.85 5.36 17.65
C GLY A 145 7.68 4.82 16.84
N ALA A 146 7.90 4.29 15.62
CA ALA A 146 6.85 3.62 14.86
C ALA A 146 6.20 2.49 15.66
N ASP A 147 4.89 2.34 15.54
CA ASP A 147 4.12 1.29 16.22
C ASP A 147 4.13 -0.02 15.42
N VAL A 148 4.13 0.07 14.10
CA VAL A 148 4.21 -1.03 13.14
C VAL A 148 5.10 -0.63 11.97
N LEU A 149 5.59 -1.60 11.19
CA LEU A 149 6.28 -1.35 9.93
C LEU A 149 5.39 -1.80 8.77
N TRP A 150 5.32 -0.99 7.72
CA TRP A 150 4.49 -1.28 6.56
C TRP A 150 5.34 -1.31 5.29
N VAL A 151 5.71 -2.51 4.89
CA VAL A 151 6.34 -2.80 3.60
C VAL A 151 5.26 -2.71 2.53
N GLU A 152 5.33 -1.73 1.62
CA GLU A 152 4.25 -1.45 0.68
C GLU A 152 4.69 -1.40 -0.78
N THR A 153 3.73 -1.66 -1.67
CA THR A 153 3.89 -1.53 -3.14
C THR A 153 4.95 -2.48 -3.70
N MET A 154 5.10 -3.65 -3.06
CA MET A 154 6.03 -4.67 -3.54
C MET A 154 5.53 -5.32 -4.83
N SER A 155 6.43 -5.82 -5.65
CA SER A 155 6.11 -6.49 -6.92
C SER A 155 6.74 -7.87 -7.06
N SER A 156 7.78 -8.19 -6.29
CA SER A 156 8.45 -9.49 -6.30
C SER A 156 8.49 -10.12 -4.92
N THR A 157 8.46 -11.45 -4.86
CA THR A 157 8.61 -12.20 -3.61
C THR A 157 10.00 -12.05 -3.02
N GLN A 158 11.05 -12.07 -3.86
CA GLN A 158 12.43 -11.93 -3.41
C GLN A 158 12.68 -10.61 -2.64
N GLU A 159 12.16 -9.50 -3.16
CA GLU A 159 12.35 -8.20 -2.50
C GLU A 159 11.49 -8.06 -1.25
N SER A 160 10.24 -8.54 -1.28
CA SER A 160 9.38 -8.50 -0.10
C SER A 160 9.86 -9.40 1.03
N GLU A 161 10.39 -10.58 0.72
CA GLU A 161 11.01 -11.48 1.69
C GLU A 161 12.20 -10.79 2.38
N ALA A 162 13.09 -10.18 1.62
CA ALA A 162 14.19 -9.40 2.17
C ALA A 162 13.72 -8.22 3.03
N ALA A 163 12.65 -7.54 2.61
CA ALA A 163 12.09 -6.42 3.36
C ALA A 163 11.44 -6.88 4.68
N ILE A 164 10.70 -7.98 4.66
CA ILE A 164 10.08 -8.56 5.86
C ILE A 164 11.18 -9.07 6.82
N GLU A 165 12.21 -9.76 6.30
CA GLU A 165 13.36 -10.22 7.09
C GLU A 165 14.03 -9.04 7.79
N GLY A 166 14.38 -7.99 7.05
CA GLY A 166 14.99 -6.78 7.60
C GLY A 166 14.10 -6.09 8.64
N ALA A 167 12.81 -5.95 8.35
CA ALA A 167 11.83 -5.33 9.25
C ALA A 167 11.63 -6.14 10.54
N ASN A 168 11.61 -7.47 10.47
CA ASN A 168 11.41 -8.37 11.62
C ASN A 168 12.55 -8.25 12.66
N THR A 169 13.74 -7.78 12.27
CA THR A 169 14.83 -7.51 13.21
C THR A 169 14.45 -6.51 14.30
N THR A 170 13.45 -5.69 14.05
CA THR A 170 12.96 -4.68 15.01
C THR A 170 12.07 -5.27 16.10
N GLY A 171 11.42 -6.41 15.86
CA GLY A 171 10.40 -6.99 16.73
C GLY A 171 9.06 -6.25 16.71
N LEU A 172 8.86 -5.28 15.82
CA LEU A 172 7.56 -4.64 15.56
C LEU A 172 6.71 -5.52 14.63
N PRO A 173 5.36 -5.43 14.71
CA PRO A 173 4.52 -6.05 13.72
C PRO A 173 4.83 -5.53 12.32
N VAL A 174 4.89 -6.42 11.33
CA VAL A 174 5.16 -6.08 9.92
C VAL A 174 3.92 -6.31 9.07
N ILE A 175 3.50 -5.30 8.34
CA ILE A 175 2.46 -5.38 7.30
C ILE A 175 3.18 -5.42 5.95
N CYS A 176 2.74 -6.29 5.03
CA CYS A 176 3.28 -6.34 3.67
C CYS A 176 2.16 -6.22 2.64
N THR A 177 2.29 -5.30 1.68
CA THR A 177 1.32 -5.12 0.60
C THR A 177 1.99 -5.04 -0.77
N TYR A 178 1.29 -5.62 -1.76
CA TYR A 178 1.74 -5.67 -3.16
C TYR A 178 0.85 -4.83 -4.05
N SER A 179 1.42 -4.38 -5.17
CA SER A 179 0.66 -3.80 -6.28
C SER A 179 0.36 -4.88 -7.33
N PHE A 180 -0.94 -5.13 -7.58
CA PHE A 180 -1.41 -6.04 -8.62
C PHE A 180 -1.96 -5.21 -9.78
N ASP A 181 -1.08 -4.78 -10.67
CA ASP A 181 -1.35 -3.82 -11.75
C ASP A 181 -1.31 -4.42 -13.15
N THR A 182 -1.02 -5.72 -13.26
CA THR A 182 -0.86 -6.41 -14.55
C THR A 182 -1.78 -7.62 -14.62
N ASN A 183 -3.02 -7.41 -15.05
CA ASN A 183 -4.01 -8.47 -15.27
C ASN A 183 -4.18 -9.39 -14.04
N GLY A 184 -4.35 -8.79 -12.84
CA GLY A 184 -4.50 -9.51 -11.58
C GLY A 184 -3.21 -10.08 -11.00
N ARG A 185 -2.05 -9.65 -11.51
CA ARG A 185 -0.72 -10.01 -11.03
C ARG A 185 0.11 -8.77 -10.75
N SER A 186 1.15 -8.90 -9.94
CA SER A 186 2.17 -7.86 -9.85
C SER A 186 2.95 -7.74 -11.16
N MET A 187 3.72 -6.69 -11.32
CA MET A 187 4.60 -6.47 -12.48
C MET A 187 5.60 -7.61 -12.68
N MET A 188 6.00 -8.31 -11.60
CA MET A 188 6.89 -9.47 -11.63
C MET A 188 6.14 -10.80 -11.72
N GLY A 189 4.83 -10.78 -11.97
CA GLY A 189 4.00 -11.98 -12.21
C GLY A 189 3.45 -12.67 -10.97
N VAL A 190 3.69 -12.14 -9.77
CA VAL A 190 3.20 -12.71 -8.50
C VAL A 190 1.69 -12.60 -8.44
N THR A 191 1.01 -13.69 -8.06
CA THR A 191 -0.44 -13.69 -7.82
C THR A 191 -0.79 -13.31 -6.38
N PRO A 192 -2.03 -12.88 -6.10
CA PRO A 192 -2.51 -12.74 -4.72
C PRO A 192 -2.33 -13.99 -3.86
N SER A 193 -2.47 -15.18 -4.45
CA SER A 193 -2.24 -16.46 -3.75
C SER A 193 -0.77 -16.66 -3.39
N ASP A 194 0.15 -16.41 -4.33
CA ASP A 194 1.61 -16.52 -4.07
C ASP A 194 2.04 -15.58 -2.94
N MET A 195 1.49 -14.37 -2.94
CA MET A 195 1.79 -13.37 -1.93
C MET A 195 1.35 -13.80 -0.53
N VAL A 196 0.14 -14.35 -0.37
CA VAL A 196 -0.34 -14.85 0.92
C VAL A 196 0.58 -15.95 1.46
N GLN A 197 1.03 -16.85 0.59
CA GLN A 197 1.94 -17.94 0.97
C GLN A 197 3.33 -17.40 1.34
N SER A 198 3.86 -16.45 0.58
CA SER A 198 5.15 -15.82 0.89
C SER A 198 5.13 -15.08 2.23
N CYS A 199 4.08 -14.32 2.50
CA CYS A 199 3.93 -13.58 3.76
C CYS A 199 3.75 -14.47 5.01
N ALA A 200 3.37 -15.73 4.82
CA ALA A 200 3.18 -16.71 5.91
C ALA A 200 4.38 -17.64 6.11
N HIS A 201 5.50 -17.40 5.41
CA HIS A 201 6.68 -18.25 5.51
C HIS A 201 7.32 -18.20 6.91
N GLU A 202 7.81 -19.34 7.42
CA GLU A 202 8.29 -19.47 8.80
C GLU A 202 9.49 -18.54 9.11
N ASP A 203 10.37 -18.32 8.11
CA ASP A 203 11.60 -17.53 8.28
C ASP A 203 11.37 -16.01 8.21
N HIS A 204 10.26 -15.56 7.58
CA HIS A 204 9.97 -14.12 7.38
C HIS A 204 8.46 -13.86 7.37
N THR A 205 7.82 -13.98 8.52
CA THR A 205 6.37 -13.84 8.65
C THR A 205 5.96 -12.37 8.72
N ALA A 206 4.99 -11.97 7.87
CA ALA A 206 4.26 -10.72 8.02
C ALA A 206 3.03 -10.91 8.92
N TYR A 207 2.77 -9.94 9.80
CA TYR A 207 1.61 -9.92 10.67
C TYR A 207 0.28 -9.76 9.90
N ALA A 208 0.31 -8.94 8.86
CA ALA A 208 -0.80 -8.72 7.95
C ALA A 208 -0.28 -8.61 6.50
N CYS A 209 -1.09 -8.99 5.55
CA CYS A 209 -0.74 -8.94 4.14
C CYS A 209 -1.87 -8.41 3.28
N GLY A 210 -1.58 -7.92 2.08
CA GLY A 210 -2.65 -7.39 1.25
C GLY A 210 -2.20 -6.69 -0.03
N SER A 211 -3.04 -5.80 -0.51
CA SER A 211 -2.80 -5.05 -1.73
C SER A 211 -2.92 -3.56 -1.52
N ASN A 212 -2.02 -2.82 -2.17
CA ASN A 212 -2.14 -1.36 -2.29
C ASN A 212 -1.82 -0.90 -3.71
N CYS A 213 -2.23 0.31 -4.05
CA CYS A 213 -2.00 0.90 -5.36
C CYS A 213 -2.71 0.15 -6.51
N GLY A 214 -2.00 -0.24 -7.56
CA GLY A 214 -2.56 -0.97 -8.70
C GLY A 214 -3.43 -0.10 -9.62
N VAL A 215 -4.35 -0.75 -10.34
CA VAL A 215 -5.15 -0.10 -11.40
C VAL A 215 -6.55 0.35 -10.96
N GLY A 216 -6.85 0.30 -9.66
CA GLY A 216 -8.11 0.82 -9.13
C GLY A 216 -8.82 -0.09 -8.13
N ALA A 217 -9.98 0.37 -7.68
CA ALA A 217 -10.72 -0.23 -6.58
C ALA A 217 -11.29 -1.62 -6.93
N SER A 218 -11.78 -1.84 -8.15
CA SER A 218 -12.35 -3.12 -8.60
C SER A 218 -11.32 -4.25 -8.58
N GLU A 219 -10.15 -4.01 -9.18
CA GLU A 219 -9.04 -4.98 -9.17
C GLU A 219 -8.57 -5.28 -7.75
N LEU A 220 -8.51 -4.27 -6.90
CA LEU A 220 -8.05 -4.46 -5.54
C LEU A 220 -9.04 -5.28 -4.71
N VAL A 221 -10.35 -5.03 -4.80
CA VAL A 221 -11.37 -5.88 -4.15
C VAL A 221 -11.29 -7.31 -4.68
N MET A 222 -11.07 -7.48 -5.99
CA MET A 222 -10.89 -8.82 -6.59
C MET A 222 -9.63 -9.51 -6.06
N ALA A 223 -8.52 -8.78 -5.90
CA ALA A 223 -7.30 -9.32 -5.31
C ALA A 223 -7.53 -9.79 -3.86
N ILE A 224 -8.28 -9.02 -3.04
CA ILE A 224 -8.65 -9.44 -1.68
C ILE A 224 -9.48 -10.73 -1.71
N ARG A 225 -10.43 -10.86 -2.65
CA ARG A 225 -11.20 -12.09 -2.85
C ARG A 225 -10.30 -13.28 -3.17
N ASN A 226 -9.35 -13.08 -4.08
CA ASN A 226 -8.38 -14.11 -4.46
C ASN A 226 -7.46 -14.49 -3.28
N MET A 227 -7.00 -13.52 -2.49
CA MET A 227 -6.23 -13.76 -1.27
C MET A 227 -7.03 -14.56 -0.23
N ARG A 228 -8.28 -14.17 0.00
CA ARG A 228 -9.14 -14.86 0.99
C ARG A 228 -9.39 -16.32 0.62
N ASN A 229 -9.46 -16.63 -0.68
CA ASN A 229 -9.62 -17.99 -1.21
C ASN A 229 -8.30 -18.77 -1.30
N ALA A 230 -7.15 -18.12 -1.15
CA ALA A 230 -5.85 -18.77 -1.18
C ALA A 230 -5.61 -19.66 0.04
N PRO A 231 -4.77 -20.70 -0.06
CA PRO A 231 -4.33 -21.47 1.10
C PRO A 231 -3.72 -20.55 2.18
N GLY A 232 -4.25 -20.61 3.41
CA GLY A 232 -3.86 -19.71 4.52
C GLY A 232 -4.56 -18.36 4.54
N GLY A 233 -5.23 -18.00 3.45
CA GLY A 233 -5.93 -16.74 3.32
C GLY A 233 -7.12 -16.59 4.28
N GLU A 234 -7.75 -17.69 4.67
CA GLU A 234 -8.90 -17.69 5.59
C GLU A 234 -8.55 -17.12 6.99
N LYS A 235 -7.28 -17.21 7.40
CA LYS A 235 -6.78 -16.73 8.70
C LYS A 235 -6.00 -15.43 8.61
N ALA A 236 -5.60 -15.02 7.40
CA ALA A 236 -4.78 -13.84 7.20
C ALA A 236 -5.53 -12.56 7.59
N ILE A 237 -4.83 -11.62 8.22
CA ILE A 237 -5.30 -10.23 8.35
C ILE A 237 -5.01 -9.56 7.01
N LEU A 238 -6.09 -9.24 6.27
CA LEU A 238 -5.95 -8.71 4.91
C LEU A 238 -6.08 -7.19 4.87
N VAL A 239 -5.24 -6.59 4.03
CA VAL A 239 -5.12 -5.15 3.84
C VAL A 239 -5.55 -4.76 2.43
N ALA A 240 -6.36 -3.71 2.32
CA ALA A 240 -6.86 -3.14 1.07
C ALA A 240 -6.64 -1.61 1.05
N LYS A 241 -5.69 -1.10 0.25
CA LYS A 241 -5.46 0.34 0.04
C LYS A 241 -5.53 0.70 -1.44
N ALA A 242 -6.73 0.98 -1.97
CA ALA A 242 -6.93 1.24 -3.39
C ALA A 242 -6.50 2.65 -3.82
N ASN A 243 -6.09 2.78 -5.08
CA ASN A 243 -6.06 4.08 -5.74
C ASN A 243 -7.46 4.66 -5.85
N CYS A 244 -7.57 5.98 -5.80
CA CYS A 244 -8.82 6.70 -5.98
C CYS A 244 -9.20 6.76 -7.48
N GLY A 245 -9.54 5.61 -8.05
CA GLY A 245 -9.80 5.45 -9.47
C GLY A 245 -8.55 5.16 -10.30
N ILE A 246 -8.69 5.27 -11.63
CA ILE A 246 -7.61 5.04 -12.59
C ILE A 246 -6.87 6.36 -12.83
N PRO A 247 -5.52 6.36 -12.83
CA PRO A 247 -4.77 7.56 -13.15
C PRO A 247 -4.95 7.96 -14.62
N GLU A 248 -5.34 9.19 -14.86
CA GLU A 248 -5.48 9.80 -16.18
C GLU A 248 -4.52 10.97 -16.35
N HIS A 249 -3.85 11.05 -17.49
CA HIS A 249 -2.99 12.19 -17.81
C HIS A 249 -3.81 13.30 -18.47
N LEU A 250 -4.13 14.34 -17.72
CA LEU A 250 -4.86 15.52 -18.22
C LEU A 250 -3.99 16.78 -18.02
N ASN A 251 -3.76 17.51 -19.12
CA ASN A 251 -3.03 18.80 -19.09
C ASN A 251 -1.63 18.74 -18.41
N GLY A 252 -0.93 17.60 -18.55
CA GLY A 252 0.41 17.43 -17.97
C GLY A 252 0.44 17.05 -16.49
N ALA A 253 -0.71 16.82 -15.86
CA ALA A 253 -0.85 16.35 -14.49
C ALA A 253 -1.57 14.98 -14.46
N ILE A 254 -1.30 14.22 -13.39
CA ILE A 254 -2.02 12.97 -13.13
C ILE A 254 -3.27 13.30 -12.33
N HIS A 255 -4.42 12.94 -12.88
CA HIS A 255 -5.72 13.05 -12.23
C HIS A 255 -6.26 11.66 -11.90
N TYR A 256 -6.96 11.56 -10.77
CA TYR A 256 -7.68 10.37 -10.37
C TYR A 256 -9.17 10.67 -10.39
N ASN A 257 -9.97 9.80 -10.99
CA ASN A 257 -11.40 10.03 -11.26
C ASN A 257 -12.33 9.44 -10.20
N GLY A 258 -11.82 8.85 -9.14
CA GLY A 258 -12.62 8.33 -8.03
C GLY A 258 -13.23 9.48 -7.22
N THR A 259 -14.48 9.31 -6.81
CA THR A 259 -15.16 10.26 -5.93
C THR A 259 -15.21 9.74 -4.50
N PRO A 260 -15.49 10.60 -3.50
CA PRO A 260 -15.68 10.14 -2.11
C PRO A 260 -16.74 9.03 -1.99
N GLU A 261 -17.81 9.10 -2.80
CA GLU A 261 -18.89 8.10 -2.80
C GLU A 261 -18.41 6.74 -3.34
N ILE A 262 -17.61 6.74 -4.40
CA ILE A 262 -17.02 5.52 -4.96
C ILE A 262 -16.05 4.90 -3.94
N MET A 263 -15.23 5.72 -3.27
CA MET A 263 -14.31 5.22 -2.24
C MET A 263 -15.05 4.71 -1.00
N ALA A 264 -16.19 5.29 -0.65
CA ALA A 264 -17.07 4.78 0.40
C ALA A 264 -17.64 3.39 0.04
N GLN A 265 -18.12 3.21 -1.20
CA GLN A 265 -18.59 1.91 -1.70
C GLN A 265 -17.46 0.88 -1.77
N TYR A 266 -16.29 1.28 -2.26
CA TYR A 266 -15.09 0.44 -2.23
C TYR A 266 -14.79 -0.06 -0.82
N ALA A 267 -14.82 0.82 0.19
CA ALA A 267 -14.46 0.46 1.55
C ALA A 267 -15.40 -0.62 2.12
N THR A 268 -16.69 -0.49 1.92
CA THR A 268 -17.66 -1.51 2.37
C THR A 268 -17.51 -2.82 1.62
N MET A 269 -17.30 -2.78 0.29
CA MET A 269 -17.06 -3.98 -0.50
C MET A 269 -15.75 -4.68 -0.14
N ALA A 270 -14.69 -3.93 0.16
CA ALA A 270 -13.43 -4.49 0.63
C ALA A 270 -13.59 -5.19 1.99
N MET A 271 -14.38 -4.60 2.92
CA MET A 271 -14.72 -5.23 4.19
C MET A 271 -15.50 -6.54 3.98
N ASP A 272 -16.50 -6.54 3.09
CA ASP A 272 -17.28 -7.73 2.76
C ASP A 272 -16.43 -8.80 2.05
N ALA A 273 -15.48 -8.39 1.21
CA ALA A 273 -14.49 -9.28 0.60
C ALA A 273 -13.52 -9.91 1.61
N GLY A 274 -13.47 -9.38 2.83
CA GLY A 274 -12.67 -9.92 3.92
C GLY A 274 -11.46 -9.10 4.33
N ALA A 275 -11.31 -7.86 3.86
CA ALA A 275 -10.26 -6.97 4.36
C ALA A 275 -10.52 -6.57 5.83
N ASN A 276 -9.45 -6.49 6.61
CA ASN A 276 -9.44 -6.09 8.01
C ASN A 276 -8.88 -4.67 8.20
N ILE A 277 -8.01 -4.25 7.29
CA ILE A 277 -7.42 -2.92 7.24
C ILE A 277 -7.73 -2.35 5.85
N ILE A 278 -8.41 -1.21 5.81
CA ILE A 278 -8.91 -0.59 4.57
C ILE A 278 -8.38 0.84 4.52
N GLY A 279 -8.05 1.32 3.35
CA GLY A 279 -7.56 2.69 3.16
C GLY A 279 -7.50 3.06 1.69
N GLY A 280 -6.92 4.22 1.43
CA GLY A 280 -6.67 4.69 0.08
C GLY A 280 -5.17 4.75 -0.23
N CYS A 281 -4.83 4.76 -1.52
CA CYS A 281 -3.48 4.97 -2.04
C CYS A 281 -3.49 6.22 -2.94
N CYS A 282 -2.82 6.20 -4.07
CA CYS A 282 -2.68 7.37 -4.93
C CYS A 282 -4.04 8.04 -5.26
N GLY A 283 -4.07 9.37 -5.25
CA GLY A 283 -5.26 10.18 -5.50
C GLY A 283 -6.24 10.30 -4.33
N THR A 284 -6.06 9.54 -3.26
CA THR A 284 -6.99 9.56 -2.12
C THR A 284 -6.70 10.74 -1.20
N SER A 285 -7.64 11.68 -1.14
CA SER A 285 -7.61 12.86 -0.26
C SER A 285 -8.26 12.56 1.10
N PRO A 286 -8.12 13.48 2.09
CA PRO A 286 -8.83 13.37 3.36
C PRO A 286 -10.35 13.27 3.23
N GLU A 287 -10.96 13.90 2.23
CA GLU A 287 -12.41 13.82 1.96
C GLU A 287 -12.85 12.38 1.60
N HIS A 288 -12.04 11.69 0.79
CA HIS A 288 -12.28 10.27 0.48
C HIS A 288 -12.18 9.40 1.74
N VAL A 289 -11.18 9.65 2.59
CA VAL A 289 -10.99 8.91 3.84
C VAL A 289 -12.16 9.17 4.80
N ALA A 290 -12.64 10.39 4.92
CA ALA A 290 -13.81 10.73 5.75
C ALA A 290 -15.09 10.02 5.24
N ALA A 291 -15.27 9.92 3.92
CA ALA A 291 -16.38 9.18 3.32
C ALA A 291 -16.27 7.67 3.60
N MET A 292 -15.06 7.09 3.45
CA MET A 292 -14.81 5.69 3.82
C MET A 292 -15.08 5.45 5.30
N ARG A 293 -14.64 6.35 6.21
CA ARG A 293 -14.91 6.24 7.66
C ARG A 293 -16.39 6.19 7.93
N THR A 294 -17.14 7.14 7.38
CA THR A 294 -18.60 7.21 7.54
C THR A 294 -19.28 5.94 7.03
N ALA A 295 -18.84 5.42 5.88
CA ALA A 295 -19.40 4.20 5.31
C ALA A 295 -19.12 2.99 6.20
N LEU A 296 -17.86 2.80 6.65
CA LEU A 296 -17.47 1.67 7.48
C LEU A 296 -18.16 1.70 8.86
N ASP A 297 -18.34 2.87 9.47
CA ASP A 297 -19.02 2.99 10.79
C ASP A 297 -20.51 2.64 10.73
N ASN A 298 -21.14 2.79 9.57
CA ASN A 298 -22.56 2.47 9.34
C ASN A 298 -22.77 1.13 8.64
N HIS A 299 -21.71 0.41 8.29
CA HIS A 299 -21.79 -0.86 7.56
C HIS A 299 -21.68 -2.05 8.52
N THR A 300 -22.55 -3.02 8.34
CA THR A 300 -22.41 -4.34 8.94
C THR A 300 -21.89 -5.29 7.88
N LYS A 301 -20.79 -5.98 8.19
CA LYS A 301 -20.17 -6.93 7.25
C LYS A 301 -21.19 -7.90 6.69
N GLY A 302 -21.32 -7.90 5.38
CA GLY A 302 -22.20 -8.76 4.61
C GLY A 302 -21.47 -9.96 3.97
N ASP A 303 -22.16 -10.56 3.01
CA ASP A 303 -21.56 -11.61 2.14
C ASP A 303 -20.54 -10.99 1.20
N ALA A 304 -19.51 -11.75 0.86
CA ALA A 304 -18.47 -11.31 -0.05
C ALA A 304 -19.05 -10.98 -1.44
N PRO A 305 -18.74 -9.81 -2.02
CA PRO A 305 -19.36 -9.33 -3.25
C PRO A 305 -19.06 -10.25 -4.43
N THR A 306 -20.03 -10.47 -5.31
CA THR A 306 -19.81 -11.20 -6.57
C THR A 306 -18.98 -10.36 -7.55
N VAL A 307 -18.43 -11.00 -8.59
CA VAL A 307 -17.69 -10.29 -9.65
C VAL A 307 -18.59 -9.24 -10.32
N GLU A 308 -19.85 -9.60 -10.59
CA GLU A 308 -20.83 -8.70 -11.23
C GLU A 308 -21.15 -7.48 -10.34
N GLN A 309 -21.21 -7.66 -9.02
CA GLN A 309 -21.42 -6.56 -8.07
C GLN A 309 -20.19 -5.64 -8.06
N ILE A 310 -18.98 -6.20 -8.03
CA ILE A 310 -17.74 -5.42 -8.09
C ILE A 310 -17.72 -4.61 -9.40
N GLU A 311 -17.95 -5.24 -10.54
CA GLU A 311 -17.90 -4.57 -11.84
C GLU A 311 -18.98 -3.49 -12.02
N SER A 312 -20.18 -3.73 -11.50
CA SER A 312 -21.29 -2.76 -11.63
C SER A 312 -21.07 -1.47 -10.81
N ILE A 313 -20.26 -1.51 -9.74
CA ILE A 313 -20.09 -0.39 -8.81
C ILE A 313 -18.70 0.25 -8.99
N LEU A 314 -17.64 -0.57 -9.06
CA LEU A 314 -16.26 -0.11 -9.04
C LEU A 314 -15.57 -0.13 -10.42
N GLY A 315 -16.20 -0.69 -11.44
CA GLY A 315 -15.65 -0.83 -12.78
C GLY A 315 -15.11 -2.21 -13.10
N GLU A 316 -14.66 -2.41 -14.33
CA GLU A 316 -14.23 -3.71 -14.86
C GLU A 316 -13.10 -4.35 -14.03
N VAL A 317 -13.18 -5.67 -13.91
CA VAL A 317 -12.12 -6.53 -13.38
C VAL A 317 -11.41 -7.22 -14.54
N SER A 318 -10.10 -7.32 -14.48
CA SER A 318 -9.28 -7.96 -15.51
C SER A 318 -9.64 -9.44 -15.72
N LYS A 319 -9.36 -9.94 -16.93
CA LYS A 319 -9.55 -11.36 -17.23
C LYS A 319 -8.73 -12.27 -16.31
N GLY A 320 -7.49 -11.86 -15.98
CA GLY A 320 -6.62 -12.61 -15.09
C GLY A 320 -7.12 -12.63 -13.66
N GLY A 321 -7.62 -11.52 -13.13
CA GLY A 321 -8.21 -11.46 -11.79
C GLY A 321 -9.43 -12.38 -11.67
N LYS A 322 -10.31 -12.39 -12.69
CA LYS A 322 -11.48 -13.30 -12.75
C LYS A 322 -11.09 -14.76 -12.91
N ALA A 323 -10.09 -15.05 -13.75
CA ALA A 323 -9.60 -16.43 -13.96
C ALA A 323 -9.02 -17.02 -12.68
N GLN A 324 -8.20 -16.25 -11.96
CA GLN A 324 -7.65 -16.66 -10.65
C GLN A 324 -8.74 -16.94 -9.63
N PHE A 325 -9.82 -16.15 -9.63
CA PHE A 325 -10.97 -16.39 -8.77
C PHE A 325 -11.67 -17.73 -9.08
N GLY A 326 -11.70 -18.10 -10.36
CA GLY A 326 -12.16 -19.42 -10.82
C GLY A 326 -11.16 -20.57 -10.62
N GLY A 327 -9.99 -20.29 -10.03
CA GLY A 327 -8.93 -21.29 -9.81
C GLY A 327 -7.97 -21.49 -10.99
N ASP A 328 -8.10 -20.71 -12.06
CA ASP A 328 -7.19 -20.76 -13.22
C ASP A 328 -6.04 -19.78 -13.07
N LEU A 329 -4.89 -20.30 -12.66
CA LEU A 329 -3.64 -19.52 -12.53
C LEU A 329 -2.81 -19.48 -13.82
N SER A 330 -3.25 -20.14 -14.89
CA SER A 330 -2.51 -20.25 -16.16
C SER A 330 -2.63 -18.99 -17.03
N VAL A 331 -3.61 -18.12 -16.77
CA VAL A 331 -3.80 -16.87 -17.52
C VAL A 331 -2.63 -15.93 -17.23
N ALA A 332 -1.72 -15.85 -18.20
CA ALA A 332 -0.53 -15.03 -18.08
C ALA A 332 -0.90 -13.52 -17.99
N GLY A 333 -0.10 -12.77 -17.24
CA GLY A 333 -0.08 -11.33 -17.34
C GLY A 333 0.26 -10.92 -18.78
N GLY A 334 -0.73 -10.68 -19.62
CA GLY A 334 -0.54 -10.12 -20.96
C GLY A 334 -0.55 -8.62 -20.86
N ALA A 335 0.34 -7.95 -21.60
CA ALA A 335 0.23 -6.52 -21.85
C ALA A 335 -1.19 -6.21 -22.36
N ALA A 336 -1.78 -5.14 -21.86
CA ALA A 336 -3.14 -4.74 -22.23
C ALA A 336 -3.36 -4.90 -23.72
N GLU A 337 -4.34 -5.73 -24.13
CA GLU A 337 -4.86 -5.76 -25.50
C GLU A 337 -5.56 -4.41 -25.76
N GLY A 338 -4.79 -3.42 -26.21
CA GLY A 338 -5.29 -2.06 -26.41
C GLY A 338 -4.44 -1.16 -27.30
N ALA A 339 -3.35 -1.68 -27.87
CA ALA A 339 -2.60 -0.98 -28.90
C ALA A 339 -2.85 -1.62 -30.26
N SER A 340 -4.01 -1.32 -30.85
CA SER A 340 -4.27 -1.56 -32.28
C SER A 340 -3.16 -0.90 -33.10
N THR A 341 -2.19 -1.71 -33.53
CA THR A 341 -1.15 -1.31 -34.47
C THR A 341 -1.79 -1.08 -35.83
N ASN A 342 -2.32 0.12 -36.05
CA ASN A 342 -2.65 0.60 -37.39
C ASN A 342 -1.34 1.00 -38.11
N ARG A 343 -0.47 0.03 -38.40
CA ARG A 343 0.62 0.16 -39.34
C ARG A 343 0.04 0.15 -40.75
N ARG A 344 -0.54 1.25 -41.18
CA ARG A 344 -0.75 1.49 -42.60
C ARG A 344 0.61 1.68 -43.28
N SER A 345 0.97 0.66 -44.05
CA SER A 345 2.01 0.71 -45.08
C SER A 345 1.95 2.02 -45.89
N ARG A 346 3.01 2.83 -45.80
CA ARG A 346 3.39 3.74 -46.88
C ARG A 346 4.53 3.10 -47.65
N ARG A 347 4.18 2.32 -48.68
CA ARG A 347 5.01 2.12 -49.85
C ARG A 347 4.32 2.90 -50.99
N ARG A 348 4.93 3.99 -51.39
CA ARG A 348 5.28 4.41 -52.76
C ARG A 348 5.80 5.83 -52.70
#